data_fb4cfb2d69c8b5739c8f6b118bcb7752
#
_entry.id   fb4cfb2d69c8b5739c8f6b118bcb7752
#
_cell.length_a   1.000
_cell.length_b   1.000
_cell.length_c   1.000
_cell.angle_alpha   90.00
_cell.angle_beta   90.00
_cell.angle_gamma   90.00
#
_symmetry.space_group_name_H-M   'P 1'
#
loop_
_entity.id
_entity.type
_entity.pdbx_description
1 polymer ?
#
loop_
_entity_poly.entity_id
_entity_poly.type
_entity_poly.pdbx_seq_one_letter_code
_entity_poly.pdbx_strand_id
1 'polypeptide(L)'
;MNILAIISGEYGKRHVENIRTHGPQEWHIEIWQAPAVFPPMIDYPEDHLPDSLPPAELVLSFAEHKGVAELLPEIASMTGASAVVVAVDDEAWLPRGLDRQLRGWLEDKGVTCVTPKPLCSLTGSEYGVTRRKTKSYRDPHIAAFARYFGKPELDLEIDPDAKVITRAEVVRDAVCGCARHVAQGLVGVSVDEAEETAGLLHHHYPCLASMKKLPHFNHDTLMHTSGQIIKNDVGEQVKPYKSTRYFKPGTYSE
;
A
#
# COMPACT_ATOMS: atom_id res chain seq x y z
N MET A 1 -17.38 10.09 -2.07
CA MET A 1 -16.35 9.96 -3.11
C MET A 1 -16.65 8.74 -3.95
N ASN A 2 -16.72 8.91 -5.28
CA ASN A 2 -16.88 7.81 -6.22
C ASN A 2 -15.52 7.29 -6.63
N ILE A 3 -15.33 5.99 -6.51
CA ILE A 3 -14.06 5.31 -6.77
C ILE A 3 -14.29 4.23 -7.82
N LEU A 4 -13.48 4.22 -8.86
CA LEU A 4 -13.40 3.09 -9.76
C LEU A 4 -12.18 2.23 -9.36
N ALA A 5 -12.41 0.99 -8.96
CA ALA A 5 -11.37 0.01 -8.70
C ALA A 5 -11.18 -0.89 -9.93
N ILE A 6 -9.96 -0.93 -10.45
CA ILE A 6 -9.58 -1.81 -11.55
C ILE A 6 -8.90 -3.04 -10.96
N ILE A 7 -9.42 -4.22 -11.24
CA ILE A 7 -8.89 -5.48 -10.74
C ILE A 7 -8.63 -6.45 -11.89
N SER A 8 -7.68 -7.36 -11.72
CA SER A 8 -7.44 -8.46 -12.69
C SER A 8 -7.28 -9.83 -12.01
N GLY A 9 -7.15 -9.88 -10.69
CA GLY A 9 -6.91 -11.10 -9.92
C GLY A 9 -7.29 -10.98 -8.44
N GLU A 10 -6.77 -11.88 -7.63
CA GLU A 10 -7.07 -11.97 -6.20
C GLU A 10 -6.50 -10.81 -5.39
N TYR A 11 -5.40 -10.23 -5.85
CA TYR A 11 -4.81 -9.03 -5.23
C TYR A 11 -5.85 -7.90 -5.16
N GLY A 12 -6.44 -7.54 -6.32
CA GLY A 12 -7.43 -6.47 -6.37
C GLY A 12 -8.70 -6.77 -5.60
N LYS A 13 -9.20 -8.00 -5.66
CA LYS A 13 -10.42 -8.40 -4.92
C LYS A 13 -10.28 -8.18 -3.43
N ARG A 14 -9.18 -8.63 -2.83
CA ARG A 14 -8.91 -8.48 -1.39
C ARG A 14 -8.82 -7.00 -0.99
N HIS A 15 -8.13 -6.19 -1.78
CA HIS A 15 -7.99 -4.76 -1.50
C HIS A 15 -9.34 -4.06 -1.52
N VAL A 16 -10.16 -4.32 -2.53
CA VAL A 16 -11.51 -3.75 -2.64
C VAL A 16 -12.41 -4.21 -1.50
N GLU A 17 -12.35 -5.48 -1.12
CA GLU A 17 -13.13 -6.01 0.00
C GLU A 17 -12.76 -5.30 1.32
N ASN A 18 -11.47 -5.14 1.60
CA ASN A 18 -11.02 -4.42 2.80
C ASN A 18 -11.47 -2.95 2.79
N ILE A 19 -11.38 -2.27 1.63
CA ILE A 19 -11.83 -0.88 1.51
C ILE A 19 -13.35 -0.78 1.74
N ARG A 20 -14.14 -1.66 1.16
CA ARG A 20 -15.60 -1.68 1.34
C ARG A 20 -16.02 -1.96 2.78
N THR A 21 -15.28 -2.85 3.45
CA THR A 21 -15.61 -3.25 4.82
C THR A 21 -15.21 -2.20 5.86
N HIS A 22 -14.11 -1.49 5.62
CA HIS A 22 -13.49 -0.64 6.64
C HIS A 22 -13.33 0.82 6.24
N GLY A 23 -13.65 1.17 5.02
CA GLY A 23 -13.65 2.57 4.55
C GLY A 23 -14.92 3.33 4.93
N PRO A 24 -14.95 4.63 4.68
CA PRO A 24 -16.11 5.47 4.88
C PRO A 24 -17.33 4.95 4.11
N GLN A 25 -18.49 4.89 4.77
CA GLN A 25 -19.73 4.38 4.18
C GLN A 25 -20.25 5.23 3.00
N GLU A 26 -19.86 6.49 2.95
CA GLU A 26 -20.20 7.41 1.86
C GLU A 26 -19.35 7.21 0.60
N TRP A 27 -18.42 6.29 0.59
CA TRP A 27 -17.67 5.95 -0.62
C TRP A 27 -18.45 4.96 -1.47
N HIS A 28 -18.60 5.28 -2.75
CA HIS A 28 -19.20 4.41 -3.74
C HIS A 28 -18.09 3.80 -4.57
N ILE A 29 -17.92 2.48 -4.47
CA ILE A 29 -16.82 1.76 -5.13
C ILE A 29 -17.41 0.86 -6.19
N GLU A 30 -17.19 1.24 -7.44
CA GLU A 30 -17.48 0.41 -8.61
C GLU A 30 -16.22 -0.38 -9.01
N ILE A 31 -16.43 -1.54 -9.60
CA ILE A 31 -15.34 -2.42 -10.01
C ILE A 31 -15.40 -2.62 -11.52
N TRP A 32 -14.27 -2.42 -12.17
CA TRP A 32 -14.05 -2.89 -13.51
C TRP A 32 -13.04 -4.04 -13.48
N GLN A 33 -13.48 -5.21 -14.02
CA GLN A 33 -12.63 -6.37 -14.20
C GLN A 33 -11.85 -6.19 -15.51
N ALA A 34 -10.55 -5.91 -15.41
CA ALA A 34 -9.70 -5.78 -16.58
C ALA A 34 -9.52 -7.13 -17.30
N PRO A 35 -9.27 -7.13 -18.61
CA PRO A 35 -8.92 -8.34 -19.36
C PRO A 35 -7.75 -9.10 -18.72
N ALA A 36 -7.81 -10.43 -18.76
CA ALA A 36 -6.75 -11.28 -18.23
C ALA A 36 -5.52 -11.37 -19.16
N VAL A 37 -5.70 -11.04 -20.41
CA VAL A 37 -4.69 -11.16 -21.47
C VAL A 37 -4.67 -9.88 -22.29
N PHE A 38 -3.48 -9.38 -22.54
CA PHE A 38 -3.23 -8.24 -23.42
C PHE A 38 -2.24 -8.61 -24.52
N PRO A 39 -2.35 -8.00 -25.70
CA PRO A 39 -1.33 -8.12 -26.73
C PRO A 39 0.02 -7.54 -26.22
N PRO A 40 1.16 -7.90 -26.82
CA PRO A 40 2.46 -7.36 -26.45
C PRO A 40 2.54 -5.83 -26.54
N MET A 41 1.76 -5.23 -27.45
CA MET A 41 1.63 -3.80 -27.68
C MET A 41 0.14 -3.48 -27.84
N ILE A 42 -0.30 -2.39 -27.26
CA ILE A 42 -1.68 -1.89 -27.31
C ILE A 42 -1.64 -0.65 -28.21
N ASP A 43 -2.01 -0.84 -29.50
CA ASP A 43 -2.07 0.25 -30.47
C ASP A 43 -3.36 1.08 -30.33
N TYR A 44 -4.44 0.43 -29.91
CA TYR A 44 -5.77 1.02 -29.75
C TYR A 44 -6.32 0.68 -28.36
N PRO A 45 -6.07 1.52 -27.33
CA PRO A 45 -6.54 1.28 -25.96
C PRO A 45 -8.06 1.07 -25.86
N GLU A 46 -8.84 1.78 -26.69
CA GLU A 46 -10.31 1.70 -26.77
C GLU A 46 -10.84 0.29 -27.06
N ASP A 47 -10.11 -0.53 -27.82
CA ASP A 47 -10.50 -1.91 -28.13
C ASP A 47 -10.49 -2.84 -26.91
N HIS A 48 -9.86 -2.41 -25.84
CA HIS A 48 -9.71 -3.16 -24.58
C HIS A 48 -10.56 -2.61 -23.43
N LEU A 49 -11.36 -1.58 -23.70
CA LEU A 49 -12.22 -0.90 -22.74
C LEU A 49 -13.69 -1.19 -23.03
N PRO A 50 -14.59 -1.12 -22.04
CA PRO A 50 -16.02 -1.16 -22.26
C PRO A 50 -16.50 0.14 -22.93
N ASP A 51 -17.71 0.13 -23.48
CA ASP A 51 -18.31 1.31 -24.11
C ASP A 51 -18.45 2.49 -23.16
N SER A 52 -18.58 2.24 -21.85
CA SER A 52 -18.65 3.26 -20.80
C SER A 52 -18.13 2.75 -19.47
N LEU A 53 -17.62 3.66 -18.66
CA LEU A 53 -17.24 3.43 -17.27
C LEU A 53 -18.00 4.42 -16.35
N PRO A 54 -18.31 4.03 -15.11
CA PRO A 54 -18.99 4.92 -14.18
C PRO A 54 -18.12 6.13 -13.85
N PRO A 55 -18.73 7.32 -13.63
CA PRO A 55 -18.00 8.51 -13.18
C PRO A 55 -17.28 8.24 -11.85
N ALA A 56 -16.04 8.71 -11.75
CA ALA A 56 -15.24 8.56 -10.53
C ALA A 56 -14.33 9.77 -10.32
N GLU A 57 -14.12 10.17 -9.07
CA GLU A 57 -13.10 11.15 -8.71
C GLU A 57 -11.71 10.52 -8.58
N LEU A 58 -11.67 9.24 -8.18
CA LEU A 58 -10.44 8.48 -7.94
C LEU A 58 -10.50 7.13 -8.65
N VAL A 59 -9.44 6.81 -9.39
CA VAL A 59 -9.21 5.46 -9.93
C VAL A 59 -8.15 4.76 -9.09
N LEU A 60 -8.47 3.56 -8.60
CA LEU A 60 -7.54 2.65 -7.91
C LEU A 60 -7.21 1.48 -8.84
N SER A 61 -6.00 1.42 -9.36
CA SER A 61 -5.56 0.31 -10.18
C SER A 61 -4.84 -0.73 -9.31
N PHE A 62 -5.51 -1.86 -9.12
CA PHE A 62 -5.00 -3.07 -8.47
C PHE A 62 -4.74 -4.17 -9.50
N ALA A 63 -4.50 -3.79 -10.73
CA ALA A 63 -4.31 -4.74 -11.81
C ALA A 63 -2.92 -5.39 -11.76
N GLU A 64 -2.91 -6.71 -11.95
CA GLU A 64 -1.72 -7.55 -11.90
C GLU A 64 -1.06 -7.72 -13.28
N HIS A 65 -1.29 -6.77 -14.21
CA HIS A 65 -0.76 -6.82 -15.57
C HIS A 65 -0.39 -5.43 -16.11
N LYS A 66 0.80 -5.34 -16.75
CA LYS A 66 1.33 -4.07 -17.29
C LYS A 66 0.44 -3.42 -18.36
N GLY A 67 -0.30 -4.20 -19.13
CA GLY A 67 -1.20 -3.70 -20.19
C GLY A 67 -2.28 -2.77 -19.64
N VAL A 68 -2.73 -2.97 -18.39
CA VAL A 68 -3.72 -2.07 -17.78
C VAL A 68 -3.18 -0.66 -17.60
N ALA A 69 -1.87 -0.50 -17.34
CA ALA A 69 -1.27 0.81 -17.20
C ALA A 69 -1.39 1.65 -18.49
N GLU A 70 -1.38 1.01 -19.65
CA GLU A 70 -1.54 1.68 -20.96
C GLU A 70 -2.98 2.16 -21.20
N LEU A 71 -3.97 1.56 -20.50
CA LEU A 71 -5.38 1.95 -20.58
C LEU A 71 -5.75 3.09 -19.60
N LEU A 72 -4.95 3.31 -18.55
CA LEU A 72 -5.31 4.26 -17.49
C LEU A 72 -5.56 5.70 -17.97
N PRO A 73 -4.83 6.25 -18.98
CA PRO A 73 -5.12 7.58 -19.49
C PRO A 73 -6.51 7.70 -20.12
N GLU A 74 -6.99 6.64 -20.81
CA GLU A 74 -8.31 6.62 -21.40
C GLU A 74 -9.39 6.38 -20.33
N ILE A 75 -9.15 5.45 -19.39
CA ILE A 75 -10.03 5.23 -18.24
C ILE A 75 -10.23 6.53 -17.45
N ALA A 76 -9.19 7.30 -17.20
CA ALA A 76 -9.30 8.58 -16.52
C ALA A 76 -10.17 9.57 -17.31
N SER A 77 -10.03 9.59 -18.64
CA SER A 77 -10.88 10.42 -19.52
C SER A 77 -12.35 9.97 -19.48
N MET A 78 -12.61 8.67 -19.59
CA MET A 78 -13.98 8.11 -19.59
C MET A 78 -14.70 8.33 -18.27
N THR A 79 -13.99 8.23 -17.14
CA THR A 79 -14.57 8.39 -15.80
C THR A 79 -14.63 9.84 -15.33
N GLY A 80 -13.85 10.72 -15.95
CA GLY A 80 -13.63 12.10 -15.48
C GLY A 80 -12.77 12.16 -14.21
N ALA A 81 -12.03 11.12 -13.89
CA ALA A 81 -11.20 11.06 -12.69
C ALA A 81 -10.05 12.07 -12.75
N SER A 82 -9.86 12.82 -11.67
CA SER A 82 -8.73 13.74 -11.50
C SER A 82 -7.51 13.09 -10.83
N ALA A 83 -7.67 11.86 -10.33
CA ALA A 83 -6.67 11.17 -9.54
C ALA A 83 -6.60 9.68 -9.84
N VAL A 84 -5.37 9.13 -9.88
CA VAL A 84 -5.10 7.71 -10.11
C VAL A 84 -4.06 7.22 -9.11
N VAL A 85 -4.37 6.14 -8.39
CA VAL A 85 -3.41 5.38 -7.58
C VAL A 85 -3.15 4.05 -8.26
N VAL A 86 -1.90 3.76 -8.59
CA VAL A 86 -1.51 2.47 -9.16
C VAL A 86 -0.71 1.69 -8.13
N ALA A 87 -1.26 0.58 -7.69
CA ALA A 87 -0.56 -0.33 -6.78
C ALA A 87 0.60 -1.02 -7.50
N VAL A 88 1.80 -0.96 -6.91
CA VAL A 88 3.00 -1.59 -7.49
C VAL A 88 3.63 -2.51 -6.45
N ASP A 89 2.94 -3.60 -6.15
CA ASP A 89 3.44 -4.64 -5.23
C ASP A 89 4.20 -5.76 -5.96
N ASP A 90 4.23 -5.71 -7.30
CA ASP A 90 5.20 -6.40 -8.16
C ASP A 90 5.66 -5.46 -9.30
N GLU A 91 6.97 -5.39 -9.55
CA GLU A 91 7.52 -4.56 -10.65
C GLU A 91 7.09 -5.01 -12.04
N ALA A 92 6.67 -6.27 -12.18
CA ALA A 92 6.18 -6.78 -13.45
C ALA A 92 4.85 -6.11 -13.86
N TRP A 93 4.05 -5.64 -12.88
CA TRP A 93 2.76 -4.96 -13.15
C TRP A 93 2.96 -3.54 -13.67
N LEU A 94 4.04 -2.87 -13.24
CA LEU A 94 4.39 -1.55 -13.71
C LEU A 94 5.92 -1.39 -13.78
N PRO A 95 6.56 -1.82 -14.88
CA PRO A 95 7.99 -1.63 -15.11
C PRO A 95 8.38 -0.15 -15.07
N ARG A 96 9.59 0.16 -14.60
CA ARG A 96 10.07 1.54 -14.35
C ARG A 96 9.97 2.48 -15.55
N GLY A 97 10.16 1.95 -16.77
CA GLY A 97 9.99 2.72 -17.99
C GLY A 97 8.54 3.16 -18.18
N LEU A 98 7.62 2.19 -18.06
CA LEU A 98 6.19 2.42 -18.19
C LEU A 98 5.65 3.30 -17.05
N ASP A 99 6.12 3.15 -15.80
CA ASP A 99 5.77 4.05 -14.68
C ASP A 99 6.04 5.52 -15.04
N ARG A 100 7.18 5.80 -15.66
CA ARG A 100 7.52 7.17 -16.07
C ARG A 100 6.61 7.68 -17.18
N GLN A 101 6.36 6.85 -18.19
CA GLN A 101 5.48 7.19 -19.30
C GLN A 101 4.05 7.43 -18.82
N LEU A 102 3.51 6.51 -18.03
CA LEU A 102 2.15 6.61 -17.48
C LEU A 102 1.93 7.91 -16.72
N ARG A 103 2.87 8.28 -15.83
CA ARG A 103 2.75 9.54 -15.07
C ARG A 103 2.79 10.75 -15.99
N GLY A 104 3.61 10.74 -17.05
CA GLY A 104 3.62 11.81 -18.05
C GLY A 104 2.29 11.89 -18.82
N TRP A 105 1.77 10.76 -19.29
CA TRP A 105 0.48 10.72 -20.01
C TRP A 105 -0.70 11.23 -19.18
N LEU A 106 -0.72 10.91 -17.88
CA LEU A 106 -1.77 11.39 -16.98
C LEU A 106 -1.57 12.86 -16.60
N GLU A 107 -0.33 13.30 -16.39
CA GLU A 107 0.00 14.71 -16.15
C GLU A 107 -0.42 15.60 -17.32
N ASP A 108 -0.18 15.16 -18.56
CA ASP A 108 -0.62 15.87 -19.78
C ASP A 108 -2.16 16.02 -19.85
N LYS A 109 -2.91 15.14 -19.21
CA LYS A 109 -4.38 15.19 -19.06
C LYS A 109 -4.82 15.95 -17.79
N GLY A 110 -3.90 16.49 -17.00
CA GLY A 110 -4.22 17.15 -15.73
C GLY A 110 -4.62 16.20 -14.61
N VAL A 111 -4.29 14.91 -14.71
CA VAL A 111 -4.63 13.87 -13.74
C VAL A 111 -3.44 13.58 -12.84
N THR A 112 -3.64 13.66 -11.52
CA THR A 112 -2.61 13.29 -10.55
C THR A 112 -2.42 11.78 -10.50
N CYS A 113 -1.22 11.29 -10.78
CA CYS A 113 -0.89 9.87 -10.72
C CYS A 113 0.17 9.57 -9.67
N VAL A 114 -0.15 8.66 -8.75
CA VAL A 114 0.80 8.11 -7.77
C VAL A 114 0.98 6.61 -7.94
N THR A 115 2.22 6.16 -7.81
CA THR A 115 2.62 4.77 -8.05
C THR A 115 3.39 4.25 -6.83
N PRO A 116 2.72 4.13 -5.64
CA PRO A 116 3.38 3.71 -4.41
C PRO A 116 3.94 2.28 -4.54
N LYS A 117 5.16 2.10 -4.03
CA LYS A 117 5.92 0.87 -4.14
C LYS A 117 6.70 0.61 -2.84
N PRO A 118 6.25 -0.33 -2.00
CA PRO A 118 4.95 -1.03 -2.07
C PRO A 118 3.74 -0.09 -1.89
N LEU A 119 2.53 -0.60 -2.15
CA LEU A 119 1.29 0.18 -1.98
C LEU A 119 1.16 0.75 -0.57
N CYS A 120 1.54 -0.01 0.45
CA CYS A 120 1.57 0.41 1.85
C CYS A 120 2.66 1.45 2.20
N SER A 121 3.25 2.12 1.20
CA SER A 121 4.08 3.31 1.41
C SER A 121 3.32 4.63 1.18
N LEU A 122 2.04 4.58 0.79
CA LEU A 122 1.22 5.75 0.50
C LEU A 122 0.81 6.47 1.79
N THR A 123 1.02 7.78 1.83
CA THR A 123 0.51 8.70 2.88
C THR A 123 -0.36 9.78 2.23
N GLY A 124 -0.91 10.71 3.00
CA GLY A 124 -1.75 11.81 2.50
C GLY A 124 -1.03 12.84 1.60
N SER A 125 0.29 12.80 1.52
CA SER A 125 1.07 13.81 0.78
C SER A 125 2.28 13.26 0.03
N GLU A 126 2.67 12.01 0.30
CA GLU A 126 3.85 11.39 -0.28
C GLU A 126 3.74 9.88 -0.34
N TYR A 127 4.61 9.25 -1.12
CA TYR A 127 4.75 7.80 -1.20
C TYR A 127 6.20 7.40 -1.45
N GLY A 128 6.57 6.18 -1.04
CA GLY A 128 7.91 5.62 -1.15
C GLY A 128 8.54 5.35 0.22
N VAL A 129 9.52 4.46 0.26
CA VAL A 129 10.07 3.90 1.50
C VAL A 129 11.43 4.46 1.91
N THR A 130 12.09 5.21 1.06
CA THR A 130 13.39 5.81 1.36
C THR A 130 13.40 7.28 0.97
N ARG A 131 14.16 8.09 1.72
CA ARG A 131 14.30 9.54 1.47
C ARG A 131 14.61 9.88 0.00
N ARG A 132 15.40 9.02 -0.68
CA ARG A 132 15.77 9.21 -2.11
C ARG A 132 14.69 8.79 -3.09
N LYS A 133 13.69 8.02 -2.62
CA LYS A 133 12.61 7.45 -3.45
C LYS A 133 11.24 7.96 -3.05
N THR A 134 11.14 8.76 -1.99
CA THR A 134 9.92 9.43 -1.59
C THR A 134 9.58 10.50 -2.63
N LYS A 135 8.34 10.49 -3.09
CA LYS A 135 7.77 11.46 -4.02
C LYS A 135 6.57 12.11 -3.35
N SER A 136 6.52 13.43 -3.38
CA SER A 136 5.39 14.21 -2.89
C SER A 136 4.35 14.40 -3.99
N TYR A 137 3.10 14.55 -3.58
CA TYR A 137 1.99 14.89 -4.46
C TYR A 137 1.01 15.82 -3.73
N ARG A 138 0.10 16.42 -4.49
CA ARG A 138 -1.01 17.21 -3.96
C ARG A 138 -2.27 16.86 -4.71
N ASP A 139 -3.11 16.07 -4.09
CA ASP A 139 -4.41 15.72 -4.63
C ASP A 139 -5.38 15.42 -3.48
N PRO A 140 -6.57 16.05 -3.44
CA PRO A 140 -7.51 15.90 -2.33
C PRO A 140 -8.14 14.50 -2.27
N HIS A 141 -8.36 13.82 -3.40
CA HIS A 141 -9.00 12.52 -3.45
C HIS A 141 -8.04 11.42 -3.01
N ILE A 142 -6.76 11.50 -3.47
CA ILE A 142 -5.73 10.57 -2.98
C ILE A 142 -5.46 10.81 -1.50
N ALA A 143 -5.40 12.07 -1.04
CA ALA A 143 -5.20 12.38 0.37
C ALA A 143 -6.36 11.89 1.24
N ALA A 144 -7.62 12.03 0.78
CA ALA A 144 -8.79 11.50 1.45
C ALA A 144 -8.75 9.96 1.55
N PHE A 145 -8.36 9.28 0.48
CA PHE A 145 -8.14 7.83 0.49
C PHE A 145 -7.02 7.44 1.46
N ALA A 146 -5.88 8.12 1.37
CA ALA A 146 -4.70 7.81 2.17
C ALA A 146 -4.85 8.17 3.67
N ARG A 147 -5.92 8.85 4.05
CA ARG A 147 -6.28 9.04 5.47
C ARG A 147 -6.67 7.72 6.14
N TYR A 148 -7.29 6.81 5.40
CA TYR A 148 -7.79 5.53 5.89
C TYR A 148 -6.93 4.35 5.48
N PHE A 149 -6.33 4.40 4.28
CA PHE A 149 -5.64 3.27 3.65
C PHE A 149 -4.30 3.68 3.04
N GLY A 150 -3.24 2.93 3.34
CA GLY A 150 -1.91 3.19 2.80
C GLY A 150 -0.81 2.74 3.74
N LYS A 151 0.04 3.68 4.17
CA LYS A 151 1.09 3.38 5.14
C LYS A 151 0.44 3.06 6.50
N PRO A 152 0.58 1.82 6.99
CA PRO A 152 0.01 1.43 8.27
C PRO A 152 0.43 2.36 9.41
N GLU A 153 -0.54 2.67 10.26
CA GLU A 153 -0.33 3.46 11.47
C GLU A 153 -1.23 2.89 12.56
N LEU A 154 -0.64 2.49 13.67
CA LEU A 154 -1.33 1.98 14.84
C LEU A 154 -1.30 3.02 15.96
N ASP A 155 -2.23 2.91 16.88
CA ASP A 155 -2.22 3.59 18.18
C ASP A 155 -2.18 2.53 19.28
N LEU A 156 -1.09 2.51 20.05
CA LEU A 156 -0.81 1.49 21.05
C LEU A 156 -0.97 2.06 22.46
N GLU A 157 -1.83 1.44 23.28
CA GLU A 157 -1.84 1.67 24.71
C GLU A 157 -0.92 0.65 25.39
N ILE A 158 -0.04 1.14 26.24
CA ILE A 158 1.00 0.35 26.91
C ILE A 158 0.85 0.52 28.42
N ASP A 159 0.77 -0.61 29.14
CA ASP A 159 0.93 -0.60 30.60
C ASP A 159 2.42 -0.42 30.91
N PRO A 160 2.81 0.71 31.55
CA PRO A 160 4.22 1.02 31.79
C PRO A 160 4.83 0.13 32.89
N ASP A 161 4.02 -0.40 33.81
CA ASP A 161 4.48 -1.22 34.92
C ASP A 161 4.63 -2.68 34.49
N ALA A 162 3.61 -3.23 33.81
CA ALA A 162 3.65 -4.58 33.26
C ALA A 162 4.49 -4.68 31.97
N LYS A 163 4.75 -3.56 31.30
CA LYS A 163 5.46 -3.47 30.02
C LYS A 163 4.83 -4.33 28.93
N VAL A 164 3.51 -4.29 28.82
CA VAL A 164 2.74 -4.99 27.82
C VAL A 164 1.82 -4.05 27.07
N ILE A 165 1.52 -4.38 25.80
CA ILE A 165 0.51 -3.67 25.00
C ILE A 165 -0.87 -4.11 25.47
N THR A 166 -1.67 -3.18 25.96
CA THR A 166 -3.03 -3.45 26.46
C THR A 166 -4.11 -3.25 25.41
N ARG A 167 -3.85 -2.33 24.44
CA ARG A 167 -4.73 -2.06 23.30
C ARG A 167 -3.90 -1.68 22.07
N ALA A 168 -4.36 -2.08 20.90
CA ALA A 168 -3.81 -1.69 19.62
C ALA A 168 -4.96 -1.34 18.66
N GLU A 169 -5.06 -0.07 18.30
CA GLU A 169 -6.04 0.42 17.34
C GLU A 169 -5.40 0.77 16.01
N VAL A 170 -6.16 0.60 14.93
CA VAL A 170 -5.72 0.94 13.59
C VAL A 170 -6.16 2.37 13.27
N VAL A 171 -5.21 3.29 13.20
CA VAL A 171 -5.42 4.67 12.76
C VAL A 171 -5.51 4.73 11.25
N ARG A 172 -4.59 4.04 10.57
CA ARG A 172 -4.58 3.87 9.11
C ARG A 172 -4.24 2.43 8.77
N ASP A 173 -5.10 1.80 7.96
CA ASP A 173 -4.87 0.41 7.56
C ASP A 173 -3.95 0.31 6.34
N ALA A 174 -3.24 -0.80 6.21
CA ALA A 174 -2.75 -1.22 4.91
C ALA A 174 -3.96 -1.52 4.00
N VAL A 175 -3.90 -1.18 2.72
CA VAL A 175 -5.04 -1.38 1.80
C VAL A 175 -5.52 -2.83 1.76
N CYS A 176 -4.62 -3.80 2.03
CA CYS A 176 -4.93 -5.23 2.10
C CYS A 176 -5.54 -5.70 3.45
N GLY A 177 -5.60 -4.86 4.49
CA GLY A 177 -6.10 -5.24 5.82
C GLY A 177 -5.03 -5.76 6.80
N CYS A 178 -3.76 -5.77 6.41
CA CYS A 178 -2.69 -6.36 7.22
C CYS A 178 -2.49 -5.68 8.58
N ALA A 179 -2.69 -4.35 8.67
CA ALA A 179 -2.50 -3.63 9.93
C ALA A 179 -3.50 -4.09 11.01
N ARG A 180 -4.73 -4.43 10.63
CA ARG A 180 -5.74 -4.99 11.56
C ARG A 180 -5.32 -6.34 12.12
N HIS A 181 -4.77 -7.20 11.26
CA HIS A 181 -4.24 -8.49 11.68
C HIS A 181 -3.08 -8.32 12.68
N VAL A 182 -2.16 -7.40 12.41
CA VAL A 182 -1.04 -7.11 13.30
C VAL A 182 -1.52 -6.51 14.61
N ALA A 183 -2.43 -5.53 14.58
CA ALA A 183 -2.98 -4.91 15.79
C ALA A 183 -3.62 -5.94 16.71
N GLN A 184 -4.44 -6.86 16.18
CA GLN A 184 -5.06 -7.93 16.95
C GLN A 184 -4.04 -8.85 17.62
N GLY A 185 -2.94 -9.16 16.94
CA GLY A 185 -1.90 -10.05 17.48
C GLY A 185 -0.92 -9.37 18.43
N LEU A 186 -0.95 -8.04 18.56
CA LEU A 186 -0.05 -7.30 19.47
C LEU A 186 -0.60 -7.15 20.87
N VAL A 187 -1.91 -7.31 21.10
CA VAL A 187 -2.49 -7.17 22.44
C VAL A 187 -1.97 -8.30 23.36
N GLY A 188 -1.45 -7.90 24.52
CA GLY A 188 -0.82 -8.81 25.49
C GLY A 188 0.67 -9.09 25.23
N VAL A 189 1.24 -8.55 24.14
CA VAL A 189 2.66 -8.73 23.81
C VAL A 189 3.52 -7.78 24.63
N SER A 190 4.68 -8.28 25.10
CA SER A 190 5.69 -7.46 25.79
C SER A 190 6.26 -6.40 24.86
N VAL A 191 6.51 -5.20 25.39
CA VAL A 191 7.16 -4.10 24.64
C VAL A 191 8.54 -4.48 24.10
N ASP A 192 9.25 -5.38 24.77
CA ASP A 192 10.56 -5.84 24.31
C ASP A 192 10.48 -6.75 23.09
N GLU A 193 9.35 -7.43 22.86
CA GLU A 193 9.10 -8.37 21.75
C GLU A 193 8.20 -7.79 20.66
N ALA A 194 7.48 -6.70 20.95
CA ALA A 194 6.40 -6.18 20.11
C ALA A 194 6.85 -5.84 18.68
N GLU A 195 8.02 -5.26 18.53
CA GLU A 195 8.58 -4.90 17.22
C GLU A 195 8.83 -6.13 16.36
N GLU A 196 9.41 -7.19 16.92
CA GLU A 196 9.65 -8.44 16.19
C GLU A 196 8.36 -9.18 15.92
N THR A 197 7.46 -9.21 16.90
CA THR A 197 6.13 -9.82 16.77
C THR A 197 5.32 -9.16 15.66
N ALA A 198 5.34 -7.82 15.54
CA ALA A 198 4.70 -7.11 14.43
C ALA A 198 5.23 -7.57 13.05
N GLY A 199 6.55 -7.73 12.93
CA GLY A 199 7.16 -8.27 11.72
C GLY A 199 6.74 -9.69 11.41
N LEU A 200 6.69 -10.58 12.41
CA LEU A 200 6.26 -11.98 12.26
C LEU A 200 4.77 -12.06 11.89
N LEU A 201 3.90 -11.30 12.54
CA LEU A 201 2.47 -11.24 12.21
C LEU A 201 2.26 -10.78 10.76
N HIS A 202 3.02 -9.78 10.30
CA HIS A 202 2.99 -9.38 8.91
C HIS A 202 3.39 -10.52 7.96
N HIS A 203 4.42 -11.29 8.29
CA HIS A 203 4.84 -12.44 7.48
C HIS A 203 3.81 -13.57 7.44
N HIS A 204 3.04 -13.75 8.51
CA HIS A 204 1.97 -14.74 8.56
C HIS A 204 0.68 -14.27 7.88
N TYR A 205 0.53 -12.97 7.65
CA TYR A 205 -0.56 -12.43 6.86
C TYR A 205 -0.31 -12.73 5.38
N PRO A 206 -1.31 -13.15 4.61
CA PRO A 206 -1.13 -13.46 3.19
C PRO A 206 -0.96 -12.18 2.36
N CYS A 207 0.11 -11.43 2.62
CA CYS A 207 0.54 -10.29 1.80
C CYS A 207 0.91 -10.78 0.39
N LEU A 208 0.38 -10.11 -0.63
CA LEU A 208 0.61 -10.46 -2.04
C LEU A 208 1.74 -9.62 -2.68
N ALA A 209 2.47 -8.83 -1.89
CA ALA A 209 3.64 -8.11 -2.36
C ALA A 209 4.75 -9.09 -2.76
N SER A 210 5.46 -8.78 -3.83
CA SER A 210 6.45 -9.65 -4.45
C SER A 210 7.61 -9.98 -3.52
N MET A 211 8.00 -11.27 -3.50
CA MET A 211 9.19 -11.79 -2.85
C MET A 211 10.44 -11.71 -3.74
N LYS A 212 10.32 -11.17 -4.94
CA LYS A 212 11.43 -10.99 -5.86
C LYS A 212 12.39 -9.92 -5.34
N LYS A 213 13.67 -10.26 -5.25
CA LYS A 213 14.73 -9.31 -4.87
C LYS A 213 14.92 -8.25 -5.94
N LEU A 214 14.91 -6.99 -5.53
CA LEU A 214 15.05 -5.84 -6.41
C LEU A 214 16.40 -5.15 -6.17
N PRO A 215 17.33 -5.13 -7.15
CA PRO A 215 18.65 -4.53 -6.97
C PRO A 215 18.63 -3.07 -6.49
N HIS A 216 17.66 -2.30 -6.97
CA HIS A 216 17.51 -0.89 -6.59
C HIS A 216 16.78 -0.67 -5.24
N PHE A 217 16.37 -1.74 -4.55
CA PHE A 217 15.90 -1.77 -3.17
C PHE A 217 16.93 -2.43 -2.23
N ASN A 218 18.22 -2.23 -2.47
CA ASN A 218 19.32 -2.86 -1.73
C ASN A 218 19.22 -4.40 -1.74
N HIS A 219 18.79 -4.98 -2.86
CA HIS A 219 18.52 -6.41 -3.01
C HIS A 219 17.45 -6.97 -2.07
N ASP A 220 16.58 -6.12 -1.54
CA ASP A 220 15.44 -6.50 -0.73
C ASP A 220 14.19 -6.76 -1.56
N THR A 221 13.13 -7.30 -0.91
CA THR A 221 11.84 -7.61 -1.52
C THR A 221 10.78 -6.58 -1.12
N LEU A 222 9.72 -6.43 -1.91
CA LEU A 222 8.63 -5.53 -1.54
C LEU A 222 7.87 -6.05 -0.32
N MET A 223 7.73 -7.37 -0.17
CA MET A 223 7.09 -7.98 0.99
C MET A 223 7.88 -7.68 2.28
N HIS A 224 9.20 -7.88 2.28
CA HIS A 224 10.02 -7.55 3.45
C HIS A 224 9.98 -6.05 3.78
N THR A 225 10.06 -5.20 2.73
CA THR A 225 9.92 -3.75 2.89
C THR A 225 8.56 -3.37 3.52
N SER A 226 7.47 -4.04 3.12
CA SER A 226 6.13 -3.83 3.72
C SER A 226 6.10 -4.21 5.19
N GLY A 227 6.71 -5.34 5.55
CA GLY A 227 6.84 -5.77 6.95
C GLY A 227 7.66 -4.79 7.79
N GLN A 228 8.72 -4.23 7.21
CA GLN A 228 9.55 -3.23 7.89
C GLN A 228 8.79 -1.92 8.17
N ILE A 229 7.83 -1.53 7.31
CA ILE A 229 7.01 -0.33 7.54
C ILE A 229 6.21 -0.47 8.85
N ILE A 230 5.46 -1.56 9.02
CA ILE A 230 4.66 -1.75 10.23
C ILE A 230 5.51 -2.06 11.46
N LYS A 231 6.62 -2.78 11.28
CA LYS A 231 7.60 -3.02 12.33
C LYS A 231 8.16 -1.72 12.90
N ASN A 232 8.49 -0.76 12.05
CA ASN A 232 9.01 0.55 12.46
C ASN A 232 7.95 1.36 13.21
N ASP A 233 6.70 1.35 12.76
CA ASP A 233 5.59 2.05 13.43
C ASP A 233 5.44 1.57 14.88
N VAL A 234 5.37 0.25 15.08
CA VAL A 234 5.31 -0.36 16.40
C VAL A 234 6.57 -0.06 17.22
N GLY A 235 7.75 -0.22 16.59
CA GLY A 235 9.04 -0.01 17.24
C GLY A 235 9.22 1.40 17.80
N GLU A 236 8.79 2.43 17.07
CA GLU A 236 8.84 3.82 17.53
C GLU A 236 7.96 4.05 18.76
N GLN A 237 6.77 3.44 18.81
CA GLN A 237 5.82 3.61 19.92
C GLN A 237 6.25 2.86 21.18
N VAL A 238 6.80 1.65 21.06
CA VAL A 238 7.25 0.86 22.22
C VAL A 238 8.63 1.28 22.75
N LYS A 239 9.42 1.99 21.95
CA LYS A 239 10.80 2.39 22.28
C LYS A 239 10.98 3.05 23.65
N PRO A 240 10.09 3.98 24.09
CA PRO A 240 10.22 4.61 25.41
C PRO A 240 10.09 3.65 26.58
N TYR A 241 9.44 2.51 26.39
CA TYR A 241 9.10 1.52 27.42
C TYR A 241 10.06 0.33 27.44
N LYS A 242 10.91 0.18 26.41
CA LYS A 242 11.86 -0.94 26.30
C LYS A 242 12.85 -0.95 27.46
N SER A 243 13.18 -2.13 27.94
CA SER A 243 14.21 -2.33 28.93
C SER A 243 15.58 -1.97 28.38
N THR A 244 16.36 -1.16 29.10
CA THR A 244 17.74 -0.82 28.70
C THR A 244 18.61 -2.07 28.89
N ARG A 245 18.97 -2.73 27.81
CA ARG A 245 19.95 -3.82 27.84
C ARG A 245 21.36 -3.23 27.87
N TYR A 246 22.01 -3.22 29.03
CA TYR A 246 23.42 -2.92 29.10
C TYR A 246 24.21 -4.15 28.67
N PHE A 247 24.81 -4.13 27.49
CA PHE A 247 25.87 -5.08 27.15
C PHE A 247 27.10 -4.73 27.97
N LYS A 248 27.46 -5.55 28.98
CA LYS A 248 28.76 -5.46 29.63
C LYS A 248 29.82 -5.90 28.60
N PRO A 249 30.77 -5.06 28.18
CA PRO A 249 31.87 -5.51 27.36
C PRO A 249 32.71 -6.50 28.20
N GLY A 250 32.90 -7.72 27.71
CA GLY A 250 33.87 -8.65 28.28
C GLY A 250 33.37 -9.98 28.84
N THR A 251 32.12 -10.39 28.63
CA THR A 251 31.72 -11.79 28.93
C THR A 251 31.69 -12.64 27.67
N TYR A 252 32.85 -12.86 27.07
CA TYR A 252 33.05 -14.08 26.27
C TYR A 252 33.40 -15.19 27.28
N SER A 253 32.46 -16.05 27.63
CA SER A 253 32.78 -17.32 28.26
C SER A 253 33.48 -18.20 27.22
N GLU A 254 34.66 -18.72 27.58
CA GLU A 254 35.41 -19.76 26.86
C GLU A 254 34.56 -21.00 26.55
#